data_2ea651a5f439a42572fa852aa12bebe0
#
_entry.id   2ea651a5f439a42572fa852aa12bebe0
#
_cell.length_a   1.000
_cell.length_b   1.000
_cell.length_c   1.000
_cell.angle_alpha   90.00
_cell.angle_beta   90.00
_cell.angle_gamma   90.00
#
_symmetry.space_group_name_H-M   'P 1'
#
loop_
_entity.id
_entity.type
_entity.pdbx_description
1 polymer ?
#
loop_
_entity_poly.entity_id
_entity_poly.type
_entity_poly.pdbx_seq_one_letter_code
_entity_poly.pdbx_strand_id
1 'polypeptide(L)'
;MACIGVFIGQCGVTIGLQILASNPPSLNCYDGTKHAIFIDTEIKVIRRVPKQLLRSNNTFSDFPGCGGCFAKGLASAESFIDKIMENIRVEIERTDCCMGFMLVHSLCGGTGSGYGSRITQELKSLYPEMFLVNVAVLPFRTGENPIQSYNVVLAVDKLQEYSDMIVLVENSVVGQELAGKQKVSMTQVNDKIVSDLQIILRNCKQVPKRYAMWEVMKIVCSVATVKFCSLGSHHGRDMTENIERSVRSIKQRTGYGKFKSLSGVVLSADTKLQLLDQRLESKISKSFNFVDWNPFPVEFWCCQNKQQGINFAINNERIEESLMHETDSALLKFHAGAYLHWYSQYNVGKDEFASAFETVNKIFEDYKYSCR
;
A
#
# COMPACT_ATOMS: atom_id res chain seq x y z
N MET A 1 19.79 6.12 6.03
CA MET A 1 18.39 6.53 6.13
C MET A 1 17.53 5.29 6.18
N ALA A 2 16.64 5.17 7.13
CA ALA A 2 15.79 4.01 7.36
C ALA A 2 14.31 4.37 7.25
N CYS A 3 13.50 3.34 7.07
CA CYS A 3 12.04 3.36 7.17
C CYS A 3 11.64 2.37 8.27
N ILE A 4 10.60 2.66 9.01
CA ILE A 4 10.03 1.72 9.96
C ILE A 4 8.82 1.05 9.32
N GLY A 5 8.86 -0.29 9.22
CA GLY A 5 7.76 -1.10 8.72
C GLY A 5 6.77 -1.43 9.85
N VAL A 6 5.48 -1.14 9.67
CA VAL A 6 4.41 -1.51 10.60
C VAL A 6 3.43 -2.43 9.88
N PHE A 7 3.37 -3.68 10.30
CA PHE A 7 2.62 -4.75 9.64
C PHE A 7 1.41 -5.14 10.49
N ILE A 8 0.19 -4.85 9.99
CA ILE A 8 -1.02 -4.86 10.81
C ILE A 8 -2.05 -5.85 10.28
N GLY A 9 -2.55 -6.72 11.16
CA GLY A 9 -3.50 -7.75 10.84
C GLY A 9 -2.88 -8.94 10.08
N GLN A 10 -3.62 -10.02 9.91
CA GLN A 10 -3.11 -11.24 9.28
C GLN A 10 -2.51 -10.99 7.88
N CYS A 11 -3.15 -10.14 7.07
CA CYS A 11 -2.66 -9.77 5.73
C CYS A 11 -1.32 -9.03 5.84
N GLY A 12 -1.26 -7.95 6.63
CA GLY A 12 -0.04 -7.15 6.81
C GLY A 12 1.10 -7.97 7.40
N VAL A 13 0.84 -8.79 8.41
CA VAL A 13 1.85 -9.69 9.00
C VAL A 13 2.40 -10.67 7.96
N THR A 14 1.53 -11.29 7.15
CA THR A 14 1.97 -12.27 6.14
C THR A 14 2.83 -11.60 5.05
N ILE A 15 2.40 -10.46 4.53
CA ILE A 15 3.17 -9.67 3.54
C ILE A 15 4.47 -9.17 4.18
N GLY A 16 4.41 -8.68 5.42
CA GLY A 16 5.58 -8.20 6.16
C GLY A 16 6.66 -9.27 6.34
N LEU A 17 6.29 -10.50 6.65
CA LEU A 17 7.23 -11.62 6.74
C LEU A 17 7.93 -11.90 5.41
N GLN A 18 7.20 -11.84 4.30
CA GLN A 18 7.79 -12.01 2.96
C GLN A 18 8.68 -10.81 2.57
N ILE A 19 8.30 -9.58 2.95
CA ILE A 19 9.16 -8.40 2.80
C ILE A 19 10.47 -8.60 3.56
N LEU A 20 10.42 -9.00 4.83
CA LEU A 20 11.64 -9.24 5.62
C LEU A 20 12.50 -10.36 5.04
N ALA A 21 11.89 -11.41 4.48
CA ALA A 21 12.61 -12.49 3.79
C ALA A 21 13.36 -11.98 2.54
N SER A 22 12.83 -10.95 1.85
CA SER A 22 13.53 -10.29 0.73
C SER A 22 14.69 -9.39 1.17
N ASN A 23 14.86 -9.19 2.48
CA ASN A 23 15.94 -8.43 3.11
C ASN A 23 16.14 -7.00 2.54
N PRO A 24 15.10 -6.14 2.53
CA PRO A 24 15.20 -4.80 1.95
C PRO A 24 16.14 -3.91 2.79
N PRO A 25 17.08 -3.18 2.17
CA PRO A 25 18.03 -2.35 2.88
C PRO A 25 17.41 -1.27 3.77
N SER A 26 16.23 -0.77 3.38
CA SER A 26 15.50 0.29 4.09
C SER A 26 14.99 -0.11 5.48
N LEU A 27 14.83 -1.42 5.72
CA LEU A 27 14.36 -1.96 7.01
C LEU A 27 15.48 -2.60 7.85
N ASN A 28 16.74 -2.54 7.42
CA ASN A 28 17.83 -3.19 8.12
C ASN A 28 18.44 -2.30 9.20
N CYS A 29 18.66 -2.86 10.38
CA CYS A 29 19.45 -2.29 11.46
C CYS A 29 20.88 -2.86 11.46
N TYR A 30 21.85 -2.16 12.06
CA TYR A 30 23.25 -2.62 12.06
C TYR A 30 23.53 -3.81 13.00
N ASP A 31 22.64 -4.07 13.94
CA ASP A 31 22.72 -5.22 14.83
C ASP A 31 22.13 -6.52 14.23
N GLY A 32 21.73 -6.45 12.96
CA GLY A 32 21.09 -7.57 12.24
C GLY A 32 19.59 -7.70 12.47
N THR A 33 19.01 -6.90 13.36
CA THR A 33 17.53 -6.84 13.52
C THR A 33 16.89 -5.98 12.43
N LYS A 34 15.56 -5.91 12.42
CA LYS A 34 14.80 -5.13 11.45
C LYS A 34 14.03 -4.01 12.15
N HIS A 35 13.98 -2.84 11.52
CA HIS A 35 13.08 -1.77 11.91
C HIS A 35 11.65 -2.13 11.51
N ALA A 36 11.06 -3.05 12.25
CA ALA A 36 9.74 -3.61 11.94
C ALA A 36 8.94 -3.89 13.20
N ILE A 37 7.64 -3.59 13.14
CA ILE A 37 6.67 -3.83 14.20
C ILE A 37 5.51 -4.64 13.62
N PHE A 38 5.10 -5.69 14.33
CA PHE A 38 4.03 -6.59 13.92
C PHE A 38 2.88 -6.53 14.92
N ILE A 39 1.68 -6.29 14.40
CA ILE A 39 0.48 -6.07 15.22
C ILE A 39 -0.65 -6.96 14.69
N ASP A 40 -1.20 -7.80 15.54
CA ASP A 40 -2.42 -8.53 15.24
C ASP A 40 -3.19 -8.80 16.52
N THR A 41 -4.50 -8.71 16.47
CA THR A 41 -5.39 -9.06 17.59
C THR A 41 -5.43 -10.57 17.85
N GLU A 42 -4.96 -11.39 16.92
CA GLU A 42 -4.89 -12.85 17.05
C GLU A 42 -3.45 -13.33 17.31
N ILE A 43 -3.20 -13.82 18.51
CA ILE A 43 -1.87 -14.31 18.93
C ILE A 43 -1.29 -15.41 18.01
N LYS A 44 -2.15 -16.23 17.36
CA LYS A 44 -1.71 -17.26 16.42
C LYS A 44 -1.00 -16.71 15.20
N VAL A 45 -1.33 -15.48 14.78
CA VAL A 45 -0.69 -14.79 13.66
C VAL A 45 0.68 -14.28 14.08
N ILE A 46 0.77 -13.62 15.23
CA ILE A 46 2.01 -13.08 15.79
C ILE A 46 3.04 -14.18 16.12
N ARG A 47 2.61 -15.36 16.53
CA ARG A 47 3.52 -16.51 16.79
C ARG A 47 4.31 -16.96 15.56
N ARG A 48 3.90 -16.58 14.35
CA ARG A 48 4.64 -16.90 13.11
C ARG A 48 5.85 -15.99 12.88
N VAL A 49 5.92 -14.85 13.59
CA VAL A 49 6.96 -13.86 13.43
C VAL A 49 8.27 -14.35 14.07
N PRO A 50 9.38 -14.46 13.32
CA PRO A 50 10.67 -14.91 13.84
C PRO A 50 11.23 -13.89 14.84
N LYS A 51 11.29 -14.27 16.12
CA LYS A 51 11.71 -13.37 17.20
C LYS A 51 13.16 -12.88 17.06
N GLN A 52 14.02 -13.67 16.42
CA GLN A 52 15.45 -13.30 16.22
C GLN A 52 15.64 -12.15 15.21
N LEU A 53 14.65 -11.84 14.40
CA LEU A 53 14.70 -10.74 13.43
C LEU A 53 14.26 -9.41 14.03
N LEU A 54 13.64 -9.42 15.19
CA LEU A 54 13.03 -8.25 15.80
C LEU A 54 13.55 -8.03 17.22
N ARG A 55 13.40 -6.80 17.71
CA ARG A 55 13.45 -6.54 19.15
C ARG A 55 12.30 -7.24 19.87
N SER A 56 12.52 -7.64 21.11
CA SER A 56 11.57 -8.44 21.91
C SER A 56 10.17 -7.81 22.03
N ASN A 57 10.08 -6.49 22.00
CA ASN A 57 8.85 -5.74 22.22
C ASN A 57 8.15 -5.29 20.92
N ASN A 58 8.65 -5.67 19.74
CA ASN A 58 8.11 -5.23 18.45
C ASN A 58 6.99 -6.14 17.91
N THR A 59 6.39 -6.92 18.78
CA THR A 59 5.22 -7.75 18.45
C THR A 59 4.10 -7.50 19.43
N PHE A 60 2.92 -7.18 18.90
CA PHE A 60 1.72 -6.89 19.68
C PHE A 60 0.59 -7.83 19.31
N SER A 61 -0.10 -8.36 20.32
CA SER A 61 -1.32 -9.15 20.12
C SER A 61 -2.32 -8.82 21.19
N ASP A 62 -3.57 -8.65 20.78
CA ASP A 62 -4.72 -8.45 21.64
C ASP A 62 -5.67 -9.63 21.51
N PHE A 63 -6.29 -10.02 22.60
CA PHE A 63 -7.26 -11.10 22.63
C PHE A 63 -8.56 -10.59 23.25
N PRO A 64 -9.73 -10.77 22.61
CA PRO A 64 -10.14 -11.89 21.74
C PRO A 64 -10.27 -11.59 20.23
N GLY A 65 -9.70 -10.54 19.69
CA GLY A 65 -9.80 -10.21 18.28
C GLY A 65 -10.91 -9.19 17.94
N CYS A 66 -10.83 -8.59 16.73
CA CYS A 66 -11.73 -7.52 16.29
C CYS A 66 -12.99 -8.00 15.55
N GLY A 67 -13.15 -9.31 15.33
CA GLY A 67 -14.35 -9.86 14.70
C GLY A 67 -14.65 -9.31 13.29
N GLY A 68 -13.63 -8.87 12.56
CA GLY A 68 -13.78 -8.30 11.22
C GLY A 68 -14.43 -6.91 11.14
N CYS A 69 -14.62 -6.19 12.26
CA CYS A 69 -15.28 -4.89 12.33
C CYS A 69 -14.26 -3.76 12.55
N PHE A 70 -14.26 -2.76 11.66
CA PHE A 70 -13.43 -1.56 11.74
C PHE A 70 -13.59 -0.84 13.10
N ALA A 71 -14.83 -0.55 13.51
CA ALA A 71 -15.11 0.22 14.72
C ALA A 71 -14.58 -0.48 15.98
N LYS A 72 -14.73 -1.82 16.06
CA LYS A 72 -14.14 -2.60 17.15
C LYS A 72 -12.61 -2.56 17.11
N GLY A 73 -12.01 -2.64 15.90
CA GLY A 73 -10.57 -2.52 15.71
C GLY A 73 -10.04 -1.16 16.14
N LEU A 74 -10.73 -0.08 15.75
CA LEU A 74 -10.40 1.29 16.12
C LEU A 74 -10.43 1.47 17.65
N ALA A 75 -11.51 1.04 18.30
CA ALA A 75 -11.67 1.14 19.76
C ALA A 75 -10.65 0.27 20.53
N SER A 76 -10.37 -0.95 20.05
CA SER A 76 -9.37 -1.81 20.68
C SER A 76 -7.95 -1.24 20.57
N ALA A 77 -7.64 -0.52 19.48
CA ALA A 77 -6.33 0.08 19.29
C ALA A 77 -5.97 1.08 20.40
N GLU A 78 -6.95 1.80 20.98
CA GLU A 78 -6.72 2.76 22.07
C GLU A 78 -6.01 2.15 23.28
N SER A 79 -6.30 0.89 23.60
CA SER A 79 -5.66 0.19 24.73
C SER A 79 -4.17 -0.08 24.54
N PHE A 80 -3.66 -0.01 23.31
CA PHE A 80 -2.28 -0.36 22.96
C PHE A 80 -1.53 0.77 22.27
N ILE A 81 -2.21 1.86 21.91
CA ILE A 81 -1.63 2.90 21.07
C ILE A 81 -0.35 3.49 21.68
N ASP A 82 -0.38 3.85 22.96
CA ASP A 82 0.77 4.43 23.65
C ASP A 82 1.98 3.48 23.65
N LYS A 83 1.72 2.19 23.87
CA LYS A 83 2.78 1.18 23.87
C LYS A 83 3.36 0.94 22.47
N ILE A 84 2.51 0.97 21.45
CA ILE A 84 2.93 0.85 20.05
C ILE A 84 3.77 2.07 19.68
N MET A 85 3.32 3.29 20.02
CA MET A 85 4.04 4.53 19.74
C MET A 85 5.37 4.59 20.47
N GLU A 86 5.44 4.15 21.73
CA GLU A 86 6.71 4.07 22.46
C GLU A 86 7.72 3.13 21.78
N ASN A 87 7.27 1.97 21.27
CA ASN A 87 8.19 1.09 20.55
C ASN A 87 8.59 1.65 19.18
N ILE A 88 7.72 2.38 18.49
CA ILE A 88 8.06 3.12 17.27
C ILE A 88 9.10 4.20 17.59
N ARG A 89 8.92 4.97 18.67
CA ARG A 89 9.88 5.99 19.14
C ARG A 89 11.26 5.39 19.37
N VAL A 90 11.32 4.26 20.04
CA VAL A 90 12.60 3.55 20.25
C VAL A 90 13.22 3.07 18.94
N GLU A 91 12.40 2.61 17.96
CA GLU A 91 12.93 2.25 16.64
C GLU A 91 13.45 3.47 15.86
N ILE A 92 12.82 4.65 15.99
CA ILE A 92 13.31 5.90 15.41
C ILE A 92 14.69 6.24 15.99
N GLU A 93 14.85 6.18 17.31
CA GLU A 93 16.10 6.50 18.00
C GLU A 93 17.27 5.55 17.64
N ARG A 94 16.97 4.34 17.20
CA ARG A 94 17.97 3.37 16.73
C ARG A 94 18.43 3.62 15.30
N THR A 95 17.88 4.60 14.63
CA THR A 95 18.26 4.94 13.25
C THR A 95 19.05 6.25 13.22
N ASP A 96 20.15 6.30 12.45
CA ASP A 96 20.86 7.57 12.24
C ASP A 96 20.00 8.61 11.52
N CYS A 97 19.05 8.15 10.69
CA CYS A 97 18.13 9.00 9.97
C CYS A 97 16.87 8.20 9.58
N CYS A 98 15.77 8.41 10.31
CA CYS A 98 14.46 7.89 9.97
C CYS A 98 13.76 8.86 9.02
N MET A 99 13.35 8.38 7.85
CA MET A 99 12.62 9.21 6.87
C MET A 99 11.10 9.11 7.05
N GLY A 100 10.62 8.05 7.69
CA GLY A 100 9.18 7.85 7.91
C GLY A 100 8.77 6.39 8.03
N PHE A 101 7.52 6.11 7.74
CA PHE A 101 6.84 4.87 8.05
C PHE A 101 6.22 4.24 6.81
N MET A 102 6.22 2.91 6.78
CA MET A 102 5.45 2.12 5.83
C MET A 102 4.52 1.18 6.58
N LEU A 103 3.22 1.45 6.50
CA LEU A 103 2.20 0.60 7.07
C LEU A 103 1.68 -0.37 6.00
N VAL A 104 1.51 -1.63 6.36
CA VAL A 104 0.95 -2.65 5.46
C VAL A 104 -0.24 -3.32 6.14
N HIS A 105 -1.42 -3.17 5.56
CA HIS A 105 -2.65 -3.71 6.14
C HIS A 105 -3.75 -3.93 5.10
N SER A 106 -4.73 -4.77 5.45
CA SER A 106 -5.94 -4.94 4.64
C SER A 106 -7.02 -3.97 5.09
N LEU A 107 -7.80 -3.45 4.14
CA LEU A 107 -8.94 -2.58 4.41
C LEU A 107 -10.22 -3.33 4.77
N CYS A 108 -10.28 -4.66 4.55
CA CYS A 108 -11.51 -5.42 4.75
C CYS A 108 -11.70 -6.02 6.14
N GLY A 109 -10.63 -6.30 6.86
CA GLY A 109 -10.67 -6.90 8.19
C GLY A 109 -10.65 -5.88 9.31
N GLY A 110 -11.18 -6.21 10.50
CA GLY A 110 -11.26 -5.27 11.63
C GLY A 110 -9.91 -4.80 12.15
N THR A 111 -8.93 -5.71 12.30
CA THR A 111 -7.58 -5.34 12.77
C THR A 111 -6.86 -4.47 11.73
N GLY A 112 -6.78 -4.92 10.47
CA GLY A 112 -6.09 -4.17 9.42
C GLY A 112 -6.69 -2.78 9.20
N SER A 113 -8.00 -2.67 9.06
CA SER A 113 -8.68 -1.40 8.84
C SER A 113 -8.70 -0.51 10.09
N GLY A 114 -9.12 -1.04 11.26
CA GLY A 114 -9.30 -0.25 12.49
C GLY A 114 -7.97 0.18 13.12
N TYR A 115 -7.09 -0.78 13.45
CA TYR A 115 -5.75 -0.46 13.97
C TYR A 115 -4.92 0.32 12.95
N GLY A 116 -4.99 -0.07 11.65
CA GLY A 116 -4.28 0.64 10.59
C GLY A 116 -4.63 2.11 10.55
N SER A 117 -5.92 2.44 10.58
CA SER A 117 -6.40 3.82 10.61
C SER A 117 -5.97 4.57 11.87
N ARG A 118 -6.11 3.95 13.06
CA ARG A 118 -5.74 4.60 14.32
C ARG A 118 -4.24 4.88 14.43
N ILE A 119 -3.41 3.91 14.03
CA ILE A 119 -1.95 4.06 14.02
C ILE A 119 -1.52 5.10 12.99
N THR A 120 -2.13 5.12 11.79
CA THR A 120 -1.88 6.13 10.75
C THR A 120 -2.13 7.54 11.29
N GLN A 121 -3.28 7.75 11.94
CA GLN A 121 -3.64 9.02 12.56
C GLN A 121 -2.64 9.44 13.64
N GLU A 122 -2.30 8.53 14.56
CA GLU A 122 -1.40 8.83 15.66
C GLU A 122 0.02 9.15 15.19
N LEU A 123 0.53 8.38 14.22
CA LEU A 123 1.84 8.64 13.63
C LEU A 123 1.93 10.01 12.97
N LYS A 124 0.89 10.40 12.22
CA LYS A 124 0.88 11.72 11.56
C LYS A 124 0.74 12.86 12.57
N SER A 125 0.04 12.63 13.68
CA SER A 125 -0.08 13.60 14.77
C SER A 125 1.23 13.79 15.53
N LEU A 126 1.93 12.70 15.87
CA LEU A 126 3.19 12.74 16.62
C LEU A 126 4.40 13.12 15.76
N TYR A 127 4.39 12.74 14.48
CA TYR A 127 5.51 12.93 13.56
C TYR A 127 5.06 13.56 12.23
N PRO A 128 4.54 14.81 12.25
CA PRO A 128 3.94 15.46 11.07
C PRO A 128 4.91 15.62 9.90
N GLU A 129 6.21 15.80 10.19
CA GLU A 129 7.26 15.97 9.19
C GLU A 129 7.77 14.65 8.59
N MET A 130 7.45 13.53 9.20
CA MET A 130 7.84 12.22 8.68
C MET A 130 6.85 11.74 7.62
N PHE A 131 7.38 11.12 6.59
CA PHE A 131 6.56 10.54 5.51
C PHE A 131 5.81 9.29 5.99
N LEU A 132 4.55 9.19 5.57
CA LEU A 132 3.67 8.09 5.92
C LEU A 132 3.07 7.45 4.67
N VAL A 133 3.55 6.25 4.37
CA VAL A 133 3.11 5.43 3.24
C VAL A 133 2.25 4.29 3.74
N ASN A 134 1.01 4.20 3.26
CA ASN A 134 0.12 3.07 3.53
C ASN A 134 0.04 2.14 2.32
N VAL A 135 0.35 0.86 2.51
CA VAL A 135 0.09 -0.22 1.56
C VAL A 135 -1.24 -0.86 1.96
N ALA A 136 -2.29 -0.43 1.29
CA ALA A 136 -3.68 -0.74 1.60
C ALA A 136 -4.20 -1.83 0.65
N VAL A 137 -4.51 -3.01 1.20
CA VAL A 137 -4.96 -4.17 0.42
C VAL A 137 -6.49 -4.21 0.40
N LEU A 138 -7.08 -4.08 -0.80
CA LEU A 138 -8.51 -4.24 -1.04
C LEU A 138 -8.91 -5.73 -1.05
N PRO A 139 -10.14 -6.06 -0.61
CA PRO A 139 -10.66 -7.43 -0.65
C PRO A 139 -10.84 -7.93 -2.09
N PHE A 140 -11.07 -9.24 -2.22
CA PHE A 140 -11.62 -9.77 -3.45
C PHE A 140 -13.07 -9.31 -3.64
N ARG A 141 -13.47 -9.08 -4.90
CA ARG A 141 -14.86 -8.65 -5.24
C ARG A 141 -15.93 -9.63 -4.80
N THR A 142 -15.59 -10.90 -4.65
CA THR A 142 -16.52 -11.98 -4.22
C THR A 142 -16.96 -11.90 -2.75
N GLY A 143 -16.32 -11.03 -1.94
CA GLY A 143 -16.69 -10.74 -0.56
C GLY A 143 -16.49 -11.89 0.42
N GLU A 144 -15.59 -11.71 1.39
CA GLU A 144 -15.34 -12.68 2.47
C GLU A 144 -16.11 -12.31 3.75
N ASN A 145 -16.43 -11.01 3.90
CA ASN A 145 -17.08 -10.46 5.09
C ASN A 145 -18.24 -9.54 4.68
N PRO A 146 -19.46 -9.71 5.21
CA PRO A 146 -20.61 -8.88 4.84
C PRO A 146 -20.43 -7.39 5.13
N ILE A 147 -19.54 -7.03 6.07
CA ILE A 147 -19.26 -5.63 6.44
C ILE A 147 -17.95 -5.08 5.84
N GLN A 148 -17.28 -5.80 4.96
CA GLN A 148 -16.00 -5.36 4.39
C GLN A 148 -16.08 -4.01 3.70
N SER A 149 -17.18 -3.75 2.99
CA SER A 149 -17.39 -2.48 2.28
C SER A 149 -17.44 -1.27 3.23
N TYR A 150 -18.06 -1.40 4.39
CA TYR A 150 -18.02 -0.40 5.44
C TYR A 150 -16.61 -0.16 5.97
N ASN A 151 -15.89 -1.27 6.24
CA ASN A 151 -14.51 -1.17 6.71
C ASN A 151 -13.62 -0.45 5.70
N VAL A 152 -13.78 -0.73 4.40
CA VAL A 152 -13.01 -0.08 3.32
C VAL A 152 -13.29 1.42 3.30
N VAL A 153 -14.55 1.84 3.27
CA VAL A 153 -14.92 3.27 3.17
C VAL A 153 -14.42 4.06 4.37
N LEU A 154 -14.63 3.53 5.60
CA LEU A 154 -14.18 4.18 6.83
C LEU A 154 -12.63 4.24 6.94
N ALA A 155 -11.94 3.20 6.46
CA ALA A 155 -10.49 3.21 6.45
C ALA A 155 -9.93 4.17 5.40
N VAL A 156 -10.50 4.21 4.18
CA VAL A 156 -10.10 5.14 3.11
C VAL A 156 -10.23 6.59 3.57
N ASP A 157 -11.28 6.94 4.32
CA ASP A 157 -11.44 8.27 4.94
C ASP A 157 -10.21 8.65 5.77
N LYS A 158 -9.79 7.78 6.70
CA LYS A 158 -8.63 8.05 7.55
C LYS A 158 -7.31 8.04 6.78
N LEU A 159 -7.14 7.14 5.82
CA LEU A 159 -5.94 7.12 5.00
C LEU A 159 -5.83 8.36 4.11
N GLN A 160 -6.94 8.84 3.55
CA GLN A 160 -6.95 10.07 2.75
C GLN A 160 -6.56 11.29 3.59
N GLU A 161 -6.95 11.34 4.84
CA GLU A 161 -6.62 12.46 5.72
C GLU A 161 -5.15 12.46 6.14
N TYR A 162 -4.62 11.32 6.58
CA TYR A 162 -3.34 11.25 7.31
C TYR A 162 -2.15 10.70 6.52
N SER A 163 -2.34 10.06 5.36
CA SER A 163 -1.22 9.49 4.57
C SER A 163 -0.63 10.50 3.60
N ASP A 164 0.65 10.33 3.27
CA ASP A 164 1.32 11.06 2.17
C ASP A 164 1.25 10.29 0.86
N MET A 165 1.24 8.94 0.90
CA MET A 165 1.02 8.06 -0.25
C MET A 165 0.21 6.85 0.17
N ILE A 166 -0.76 6.45 -0.67
CA ILE A 166 -1.55 5.23 -0.49
C ILE A 166 -1.29 4.30 -1.68
N VAL A 167 -0.54 3.24 -1.43
CA VAL A 167 -0.37 2.15 -2.41
C VAL A 167 -1.60 1.27 -2.33
N LEU A 168 -2.50 1.39 -3.30
CA LEU A 168 -3.71 0.58 -3.35
C LEU A 168 -3.43 -0.74 -4.07
N VAL A 169 -3.57 -1.84 -3.34
CA VAL A 169 -3.37 -3.21 -3.85
C VAL A 169 -4.72 -3.88 -4.03
N GLU A 170 -5.09 -4.15 -5.27
CA GLU A 170 -6.32 -4.87 -5.61
C GLU A 170 -6.04 -6.37 -5.76
N ASN A 171 -6.44 -7.19 -4.78
CA ASN A 171 -6.28 -8.65 -4.85
C ASN A 171 -6.88 -9.27 -6.11
N SER A 172 -7.98 -8.71 -6.61
CA SER A 172 -8.63 -9.15 -7.86
C SER A 172 -7.76 -8.90 -9.09
N VAL A 173 -7.09 -7.74 -9.17
CA VAL A 173 -6.17 -7.40 -10.28
C VAL A 173 -4.93 -8.26 -10.21
N VAL A 174 -4.31 -8.39 -9.04
CA VAL A 174 -3.15 -9.26 -8.83
C VAL A 174 -3.49 -10.71 -9.16
N GLY A 175 -4.64 -11.19 -8.75
CA GLY A 175 -5.12 -12.53 -9.08
C GLY A 175 -5.32 -12.74 -10.58
N GLN A 176 -5.85 -11.76 -11.30
CA GLN A 176 -6.01 -11.80 -12.77
C GLN A 176 -4.67 -11.78 -13.50
N GLU A 177 -3.70 -10.98 -13.05
CA GLU A 177 -2.35 -10.96 -13.62
C GLU A 177 -1.62 -12.32 -13.47
N LEU A 178 -1.90 -13.05 -12.39
CA LEU A 178 -1.35 -14.37 -12.11
C LEU A 178 -2.18 -15.49 -12.74
N ALA A 179 -3.44 -15.24 -13.07
CA ALA A 179 -4.37 -16.26 -13.58
C ALA A 179 -3.93 -16.78 -14.95
N GLY A 180 -3.30 -17.94 -14.91
CA GLY A 180 -3.12 -18.81 -16.06
C GLY A 180 -4.24 -19.86 -16.11
N LYS A 181 -3.87 -21.14 -16.40
CA LYS A 181 -4.82 -22.27 -16.38
C LYS A 181 -5.04 -22.88 -14.98
N GLN A 182 -4.37 -22.37 -13.94
CA GLN A 182 -4.41 -22.92 -12.58
C GLN A 182 -5.02 -21.93 -11.59
N LYS A 183 -5.62 -22.47 -10.52
CA LYS A 183 -6.14 -21.67 -9.40
C LYS A 183 -4.98 -20.99 -8.67
N VAL A 184 -5.04 -19.65 -8.56
CA VAL A 184 -4.03 -18.85 -7.86
C VAL A 184 -4.18 -19.00 -6.34
N SER A 185 -3.08 -19.29 -5.65
CA SER A 185 -3.05 -19.34 -4.17
C SER A 185 -2.79 -17.96 -3.57
N MET A 186 -3.24 -17.75 -2.32
CA MET A 186 -2.94 -16.51 -1.57
C MET A 186 -1.44 -16.27 -1.39
N THR A 187 -0.64 -17.32 -1.28
CA THR A 187 0.82 -17.19 -1.22
C THR A 187 1.37 -16.55 -2.49
N GLN A 188 0.91 -17.00 -3.66
CA GLN A 188 1.32 -16.42 -4.95
C GLN A 188 0.87 -14.95 -5.09
N VAL A 189 -0.33 -14.61 -4.60
CA VAL A 189 -0.80 -13.22 -4.55
C VAL A 189 0.13 -12.37 -3.69
N ASN A 190 0.44 -12.83 -2.48
CA ASN A 190 1.34 -12.10 -1.58
C ASN A 190 2.77 -11.99 -2.14
N ASP A 191 3.31 -13.05 -2.77
CA ASP A 191 4.61 -13.01 -3.44
C ASP A 191 4.64 -11.95 -4.54
N LYS A 192 3.56 -11.85 -5.33
CA LYS A 192 3.42 -10.82 -6.36
C LYS A 192 3.35 -9.42 -5.75
N ILE A 193 2.57 -9.23 -4.68
CA ILE A 193 2.51 -7.94 -3.96
C ILE A 193 3.90 -7.52 -3.48
N VAL A 194 4.67 -8.43 -2.86
CA VAL A 194 6.04 -8.16 -2.42
C VAL A 194 6.97 -7.85 -3.59
N SER A 195 6.79 -8.52 -4.72
CA SER A 195 7.52 -8.20 -5.96
C SER A 195 7.20 -6.80 -6.47
N ASP A 196 5.93 -6.40 -6.45
CA ASP A 196 5.50 -5.06 -6.87
C ASP A 196 6.04 -3.97 -5.94
N LEU A 197 6.09 -4.23 -4.64
CA LEU A 197 6.65 -3.31 -3.64
C LEU A 197 8.16 -3.07 -3.78
N GLN A 198 8.89 -3.87 -4.57
CA GLN A 198 10.33 -3.70 -4.73
C GLN A 198 10.73 -2.32 -5.27
N ILE A 199 9.86 -1.64 -6.01
CA ILE A 199 10.13 -0.28 -6.51
C ILE A 199 10.31 0.73 -5.36
N ILE A 200 9.62 0.54 -4.25
CA ILE A 200 9.70 1.39 -3.07
C ILE A 200 10.64 0.84 -1.98
N LEU A 201 10.96 -0.45 -2.02
CA LEU A 201 11.81 -1.10 -1.01
C LEU A 201 13.29 -1.16 -1.37
N ARG A 202 13.63 -1.09 -2.67
CA ARG A 202 15.01 -1.16 -3.14
C ARG A 202 15.69 0.20 -3.16
N ASN A 203 16.96 0.22 -2.77
CA ASN A 203 17.82 1.38 -2.99
C ASN A 203 18.30 1.41 -4.44
N CYS A 204 17.95 2.47 -5.18
CA CYS A 204 18.53 2.72 -6.49
C CYS A 204 19.93 3.34 -6.35
N LYS A 205 20.98 2.65 -6.82
CA LYS A 205 22.36 3.14 -6.75
C LYS A 205 22.63 4.36 -7.65
N GLN A 206 21.79 4.60 -8.66
CA GLN A 206 21.97 5.72 -9.59
C GLN A 206 21.36 7.05 -9.14
N VAL A 207 20.44 7.01 -8.17
CA VAL A 207 19.97 8.23 -7.53
C VAL A 207 20.89 8.47 -6.33
N PRO A 208 21.86 9.39 -6.40
CA PRO A 208 22.88 9.52 -5.38
C PRO A 208 22.23 9.85 -4.03
N LYS A 209 22.39 8.94 -3.07
CA LYS A 209 21.95 9.08 -1.67
C LYS A 209 20.44 9.25 -1.44
N ARG A 210 19.54 8.87 -2.38
CA ARG A 210 18.09 8.98 -2.21
C ARG A 210 17.46 7.63 -1.97
N TYR A 211 16.44 7.59 -1.10
CA TYR A 211 15.63 6.40 -0.84
C TYR A 211 14.58 6.27 -1.93
N ALA A 212 14.48 5.08 -2.52
CA ALA A 212 13.53 4.81 -3.57
C ALA A 212 12.08 5.16 -3.18
N MET A 213 11.66 4.81 -1.96
CA MET A 213 10.29 5.06 -1.47
C MET A 213 9.88 6.54 -1.53
N TRP A 214 10.72 7.43 -0.98
CA TRP A 214 10.40 8.85 -0.88
C TRP A 214 10.46 9.57 -2.22
N GLU A 215 11.36 9.16 -3.09
CA GLU A 215 11.43 9.72 -4.44
C GLU A 215 10.25 9.23 -5.29
N VAL A 216 9.87 7.94 -5.20
CA VAL A 216 8.64 7.44 -5.85
C VAL A 216 7.44 8.25 -5.37
N MET A 217 7.30 8.45 -4.05
CA MET A 217 6.21 9.21 -3.47
C MET A 217 6.15 10.65 -4.01
N LYS A 218 7.28 11.37 -4.03
CA LYS A 218 7.34 12.75 -4.53
C LYS A 218 6.93 12.89 -5.99
N ILE A 219 7.29 11.91 -6.81
CA ILE A 219 6.95 11.91 -8.23
C ILE A 219 5.50 11.50 -8.44
N VAL A 220 5.09 10.39 -7.80
CA VAL A 220 3.78 9.77 -8.05
C VAL A 220 2.66 10.50 -7.32
N CYS A 221 2.93 11.04 -6.12
CA CYS A 221 1.96 11.78 -5.30
C CYS A 221 2.34 13.27 -5.18
N SER A 222 2.67 13.90 -6.30
CA SER A 222 3.06 15.33 -6.35
C SER A 222 1.92 16.29 -5.98
N VAL A 223 0.67 15.86 -6.08
CA VAL A 223 -0.53 16.61 -5.68
C VAL A 223 -1.12 15.97 -4.43
N ALA A 224 -1.23 16.75 -3.36
CA ALA A 224 -1.57 16.26 -2.01
C ALA A 224 -2.96 15.59 -1.92
N THR A 225 -3.91 15.94 -2.78
CA THR A 225 -5.28 15.40 -2.76
C THR A 225 -5.41 14.09 -3.54
N VAL A 226 -4.51 13.82 -4.50
CA VAL A 226 -4.54 12.65 -5.39
C VAL A 226 -3.33 11.74 -5.12
N LYS A 227 -3.33 11.09 -3.98
CA LYS A 227 -2.19 10.37 -3.39
C LYS A 227 -2.27 8.84 -3.48
N PHE A 228 -3.20 8.31 -4.26
CA PHE A 228 -3.29 6.87 -4.51
C PHE A 228 -2.39 6.45 -5.68
N CYS A 229 -1.69 5.36 -5.50
CA CYS A 229 -0.90 4.78 -6.57
C CYS A 229 -1.07 3.26 -6.66
N SER A 230 -0.85 2.72 -7.85
CA SER A 230 -0.76 1.30 -8.12
C SER A 230 0.67 0.93 -8.49
N LEU A 231 1.12 -0.22 -8.04
CA LEU A 231 2.44 -0.76 -8.34
C LEU A 231 2.30 -2.01 -9.22
N GLY A 232 3.32 -2.27 -10.03
CA GLY A 232 3.41 -3.50 -10.80
C GLY A 232 4.85 -3.92 -11.08
N SER A 233 5.07 -5.21 -11.31
CA SER A 233 6.38 -5.75 -11.61
C SER A 233 6.32 -6.94 -12.55
N HIS A 234 7.32 -7.06 -13.43
CA HIS A 234 7.50 -8.23 -14.26
C HIS A 234 8.98 -8.59 -14.29
N HIS A 235 9.30 -9.81 -13.88
CA HIS A 235 10.65 -10.32 -13.79
C HIS A 235 10.78 -11.62 -14.62
N GLY A 236 11.89 -11.78 -15.33
CA GLY A 236 12.17 -12.93 -16.17
C GLY A 236 13.61 -12.92 -16.67
N ARG A 237 13.92 -13.86 -17.55
CA ARG A 237 15.26 -13.96 -18.14
C ARG A 237 15.46 -13.02 -19.34
N ASP A 238 14.37 -12.65 -20.02
CA ASP A 238 14.37 -11.76 -21.18
C ASP A 238 13.77 -10.39 -20.83
N MET A 239 14.56 -9.34 -20.99
CA MET A 239 14.15 -7.98 -20.74
C MET A 239 13.04 -7.53 -21.71
N THR A 240 13.08 -7.97 -22.96
CA THR A 240 12.06 -7.63 -23.97
C THR A 240 10.69 -8.17 -23.55
N GLU A 241 10.64 -9.43 -23.10
CA GLU A 241 9.41 -10.03 -22.59
C GLU A 241 8.91 -9.30 -21.33
N ASN A 242 9.80 -8.94 -20.41
CA ASN A 242 9.45 -8.18 -19.21
C ASN A 242 8.84 -6.82 -19.54
N ILE A 243 9.38 -6.11 -20.54
CA ILE A 243 8.86 -4.84 -21.03
C ILE A 243 7.48 -5.03 -21.66
N GLU A 244 7.27 -6.04 -22.47
CA GLU A 244 5.97 -6.31 -23.11
C GLU A 244 4.89 -6.65 -22.09
N ARG A 245 5.22 -7.44 -21.08
CA ARG A 245 4.33 -7.73 -19.95
C ARG A 245 4.01 -6.47 -19.16
N SER A 246 5.00 -5.61 -18.88
CA SER A 246 4.81 -4.35 -18.18
C SER A 246 3.92 -3.39 -18.97
N VAL A 247 4.15 -3.22 -20.28
CA VAL A 247 3.30 -2.43 -21.17
C VAL A 247 1.84 -2.93 -21.15
N ARG A 248 1.64 -4.24 -21.19
CA ARG A 248 0.30 -4.84 -21.11
C ARG A 248 -0.36 -4.56 -19.76
N SER A 249 0.36 -4.72 -18.65
CA SER A 249 -0.14 -4.46 -17.30
C SER A 249 -0.48 -2.98 -17.11
N ILE A 250 0.38 -2.05 -17.57
CA ILE A 250 0.11 -0.61 -17.52
C ILE A 250 -1.15 -0.27 -18.34
N LYS A 251 -1.26 -0.77 -19.58
CA LYS A 251 -2.47 -0.57 -20.40
C LYS A 251 -3.73 -1.09 -19.73
N GLN A 252 -3.66 -2.23 -19.06
CA GLN A 252 -4.80 -2.76 -18.31
C GLN A 252 -5.17 -1.83 -17.15
N ARG A 253 -4.18 -1.31 -16.41
CA ARG A 253 -4.38 -0.36 -15.31
C ARG A 253 -4.88 1.01 -15.77
N THR A 254 -4.57 1.43 -16.99
CA THR A 254 -5.12 2.65 -17.62
C THR A 254 -6.41 2.41 -18.41
N GLY A 255 -7.01 1.23 -18.28
CA GLY A 255 -8.23 0.86 -19.02
C GLY A 255 -8.07 0.99 -20.54
N TYR A 256 -6.88 0.62 -21.06
CA TYR A 256 -6.51 0.76 -22.48
C TYR A 256 -6.69 2.20 -23.02
N GLY A 257 -6.36 3.19 -22.19
CA GLY A 257 -6.45 4.61 -22.55
C GLY A 257 -7.74 5.29 -22.11
N LYS A 258 -8.64 4.59 -21.41
CA LYS A 258 -9.86 5.17 -20.84
C LYS A 258 -9.55 6.15 -19.71
N PHE A 259 -8.56 5.81 -18.86
CA PHE A 259 -8.17 6.59 -17.68
C PHE A 259 -6.87 7.33 -17.95
N LYS A 260 -6.81 8.58 -17.53
CA LYS A 260 -5.57 9.40 -17.57
C LYS A 260 -4.67 9.08 -16.38
N SER A 261 -3.36 9.19 -16.61
CA SER A 261 -2.34 9.06 -15.57
C SER A 261 -1.73 10.42 -15.27
N LEU A 262 -1.55 10.73 -13.99
CA LEU A 262 -0.95 11.98 -13.54
C LEU A 262 0.57 11.92 -13.63
N SER A 263 1.13 10.80 -13.17
CA SER A 263 2.56 10.59 -13.11
C SER A 263 2.91 9.11 -12.95
N GLY A 264 4.17 8.77 -13.19
CA GLY A 264 4.66 7.42 -13.03
C GLY A 264 6.18 7.35 -12.83
N VAL A 265 6.64 6.21 -12.33
CA VAL A 265 8.06 5.86 -12.22
C VAL A 265 8.25 4.46 -12.79
N VAL A 266 9.29 4.26 -13.54
CA VAL A 266 9.67 2.95 -14.09
C VAL A 266 11.09 2.63 -13.65
N LEU A 267 11.27 1.51 -12.98
CA LEU A 267 12.55 1.00 -12.53
C LEU A 267 12.94 -0.23 -13.33
N SER A 268 13.98 -0.13 -14.15
CA SER A 268 14.59 -1.28 -14.80
C SER A 268 15.64 -1.92 -13.88
N ALA A 269 15.54 -3.22 -13.69
CA ALA A 269 16.50 -4.02 -12.93
C ALA A 269 17.29 -4.89 -13.92
N ASP A 270 18.61 -4.75 -13.94
CA ASP A 270 19.50 -5.56 -14.82
C ASP A 270 20.83 -5.85 -14.12
N THR A 271 21.52 -6.87 -14.63
CA THR A 271 22.86 -7.23 -14.15
C THR A 271 23.93 -6.19 -14.48
N LYS A 272 23.76 -5.44 -15.59
CA LYS A 272 24.74 -4.50 -16.15
C LYS A 272 24.49 -3.02 -15.79
N LEU A 273 23.49 -2.71 -14.99
CA LEU A 273 23.13 -1.33 -14.64
C LEU A 273 23.00 -0.42 -15.89
N GLN A 274 22.25 -0.86 -16.88
CA GLN A 274 22.01 -0.09 -18.11
C GLN A 274 20.63 0.58 -18.07
N LEU A 275 20.61 1.87 -18.49
CA LEU A 275 19.35 2.55 -18.79
C LEU A 275 18.64 1.87 -19.97
N LEU A 276 17.33 1.96 -19.98
CA LEU A 276 16.55 1.50 -21.13
C LEU A 276 16.90 2.33 -22.37
N ASP A 277 16.84 1.70 -23.55
CA ASP A 277 16.94 2.42 -24.82
C ASP A 277 15.73 3.38 -24.96
N GLN A 278 15.97 4.56 -25.56
CA GLN A 278 14.94 5.58 -25.81
C GLN A 278 13.68 5.04 -26.51
N ARG A 279 13.83 4.04 -27.39
CA ARG A 279 12.69 3.37 -28.04
C ARG A 279 11.83 2.61 -27.04
N LEU A 280 12.45 1.92 -26.09
CA LEU A 280 11.77 1.17 -25.04
C LEU A 280 11.12 2.10 -24.03
N GLU A 281 11.80 3.18 -23.63
CA GLU A 281 11.23 4.21 -22.80
C GLU A 281 9.99 4.85 -23.46
N SER A 282 10.07 5.20 -24.74
CA SER A 282 8.93 5.73 -25.51
C SER A 282 7.76 4.74 -25.59
N LYS A 283 8.05 3.43 -25.77
CA LYS A 283 7.02 2.37 -25.78
C LYS A 283 6.29 2.26 -24.45
N ILE A 284 7.04 2.33 -23.35
CA ILE A 284 6.48 2.27 -22.00
C ILE A 284 5.71 3.55 -21.71
N SER A 285 6.28 4.72 -21.95
CA SER A 285 5.64 6.04 -21.70
C SER A 285 4.28 6.15 -22.37
N LYS A 286 4.17 5.75 -23.65
CA LYS A 286 2.91 5.77 -24.40
C LYS A 286 1.84 4.85 -23.80
N SER A 287 2.21 3.87 -22.98
CA SER A 287 1.24 2.97 -22.36
C SER A 287 0.54 3.56 -21.13
N PHE A 288 1.11 4.61 -20.54
CA PHE A 288 0.57 5.26 -19.34
C PHE A 288 -0.64 6.16 -19.59
N ASN A 289 -0.83 6.69 -20.82
CA ASN A 289 -1.89 7.66 -21.12
C ASN A 289 -1.86 8.88 -20.20
N PHE A 290 -0.75 9.62 -20.18
CA PHE A 290 -0.55 10.77 -19.29
C PHE A 290 -1.44 11.96 -19.62
N VAL A 291 -1.66 12.81 -18.59
CA VAL A 291 -2.28 14.14 -18.73
C VAL A 291 -1.36 15.08 -19.51
N ASP A 292 -1.95 16.02 -20.24
CA ASP A 292 -1.20 16.91 -21.14
C ASP A 292 -0.51 18.06 -20.42
N TRP A 293 -0.96 18.42 -19.22
CA TRP A 293 -0.41 19.54 -18.43
C TRP A 293 0.89 19.19 -17.68
N ASN A 294 1.21 17.90 -17.50
CA ASN A 294 2.44 17.49 -16.82
C ASN A 294 3.58 17.29 -17.83
N PRO A 295 4.60 18.18 -17.88
CA PRO A 295 5.67 18.10 -18.87
C PRO A 295 6.67 16.96 -18.59
N PHE A 296 6.71 16.44 -17.34
CA PHE A 296 7.62 15.38 -16.91
C PHE A 296 6.86 14.25 -16.20
N PRO A 297 5.95 13.57 -16.92
CA PRO A 297 4.99 12.67 -16.29
C PRO A 297 5.59 11.32 -15.86
N VAL A 298 6.79 10.98 -16.32
CA VAL A 298 7.43 9.70 -15.99
C VAL A 298 8.93 9.84 -15.81
N GLU A 299 9.45 9.19 -14.78
CA GLU A 299 10.89 9.03 -14.59
C GLU A 299 11.31 7.57 -14.81
N PHE A 300 12.47 7.41 -15.47
CA PHE A 300 13.09 6.11 -15.71
C PHE A 300 14.33 5.96 -14.86
N TRP A 301 14.34 4.92 -14.05
CA TRP A 301 15.44 4.56 -13.17
C TRP A 301 16.02 3.20 -13.53
N CYS A 302 17.25 2.95 -13.12
CA CYS A 302 17.82 1.61 -13.21
C CYS A 302 18.51 1.19 -11.90
N CYS A 303 18.50 -0.10 -11.64
CA CYS A 303 19.20 -0.69 -10.51
C CYS A 303 19.91 -1.98 -10.92
N GLN A 304 21.02 -2.27 -10.25
CA GLN A 304 21.70 -3.55 -10.44
C GLN A 304 20.95 -4.66 -9.69
N ASN A 305 20.61 -5.72 -10.39
CA ASN A 305 19.95 -6.88 -9.80
C ASN A 305 20.38 -8.17 -10.51
N LYS A 306 20.38 -9.29 -9.78
CA LYS A 306 20.69 -10.63 -10.33
C LYS A 306 19.64 -11.09 -11.35
N GLN A 307 18.41 -10.67 -11.20
CA GLN A 307 17.29 -10.99 -12.08
C GLN A 307 16.85 -9.75 -12.83
N GLN A 308 16.70 -9.88 -14.14
CA GLN A 308 16.17 -8.81 -14.99
C GLN A 308 14.68 -8.60 -14.71
N GLY A 309 14.25 -7.35 -14.79
CA GLY A 309 12.85 -7.02 -14.56
C GLY A 309 12.52 -5.54 -14.73
N ILE A 310 11.25 -5.27 -14.81
CA ILE A 310 10.66 -3.93 -14.81
C ILE A 310 9.71 -3.83 -13.63
N ASN A 311 9.90 -2.81 -12.82
CA ASN A 311 8.93 -2.39 -11.80
C ASN A 311 8.39 -1.02 -12.20
N PHE A 312 7.12 -0.75 -11.94
CA PHE A 312 6.53 0.55 -12.17
C PHE A 312 5.58 0.97 -11.06
N ALA A 313 5.46 2.27 -10.86
CA ALA A 313 4.46 2.92 -10.03
C ALA A 313 3.67 3.90 -10.90
N ILE A 314 2.35 3.95 -10.71
CA ILE A 314 1.46 4.80 -11.49
C ILE A 314 0.39 5.42 -10.60
N ASN A 315 0.17 6.72 -10.73
CA ASN A 315 -0.97 7.43 -10.19
C ASN A 315 -1.93 7.75 -11.34
N ASN A 316 -3.13 7.21 -11.28
CA ASN A 316 -4.10 7.38 -12.36
C ASN A 316 -5.55 7.46 -11.85
N GLU A 317 -6.42 7.98 -12.70
CA GLU A 317 -7.84 8.19 -12.48
C GLU A 317 -8.64 6.90 -12.20
N ARG A 318 -8.10 5.71 -12.50
CA ARG A 318 -8.78 4.43 -12.29
C ARG A 318 -9.09 4.12 -10.82
N ILE A 319 -8.58 4.92 -9.88
CA ILE A 319 -8.90 4.81 -8.45
C ILE A 319 -10.40 4.83 -8.20
N GLU A 320 -11.18 5.60 -8.99
CA GLU A 320 -12.63 5.62 -8.92
C GLU A 320 -13.22 4.22 -9.14
N GLU A 321 -12.83 3.53 -10.22
CA GLU A 321 -13.30 2.17 -10.53
C GLU A 321 -12.87 1.16 -9.45
N SER A 322 -11.69 1.35 -8.87
CA SER A 322 -11.15 0.47 -7.83
C SER A 322 -11.93 0.55 -6.52
N LEU A 323 -12.40 1.74 -6.13
CA LEU A 323 -13.13 1.97 -4.89
C LEU A 323 -14.67 1.90 -5.07
N MET A 324 -15.19 2.17 -6.27
CA MET A 324 -16.63 2.29 -6.54
C MET A 324 -17.42 1.07 -6.08
N HIS A 325 -16.95 -0.14 -6.39
CA HIS A 325 -17.64 -1.37 -6.00
C HIS A 325 -17.88 -1.47 -4.48
N GLU A 326 -16.89 -1.14 -3.67
CA GLU A 326 -17.01 -1.18 -2.21
C GLU A 326 -17.85 -0.01 -1.70
N THR A 327 -17.74 1.17 -2.32
CA THR A 327 -18.52 2.35 -1.97
C THR A 327 -20.02 2.14 -2.25
N ASP A 328 -20.37 1.64 -3.43
CA ASP A 328 -21.77 1.35 -3.79
C ASP A 328 -22.36 0.27 -2.86
N SER A 329 -21.60 -0.79 -2.60
CA SER A 329 -22.02 -1.84 -1.66
C SER A 329 -22.21 -1.31 -0.24
N ALA A 330 -21.37 -0.39 0.21
CA ALA A 330 -21.50 0.26 1.51
C ALA A 330 -22.74 1.18 1.55
N LEU A 331 -22.96 2.00 0.54
CA LEU A 331 -24.13 2.89 0.42
C LEU A 331 -25.44 2.11 0.45
N LEU A 332 -25.56 1.02 -0.33
CA LEU A 332 -26.76 0.16 -0.33
C LEU A 332 -27.06 -0.38 1.07
N LYS A 333 -26.06 -0.86 1.79
CA LYS A 333 -26.21 -1.37 3.15
C LYS A 333 -26.56 -0.25 4.14
N PHE A 334 -25.96 0.93 3.97
CA PHE A 334 -26.19 2.10 4.83
C PHE A 334 -27.63 2.57 4.72
N HIS A 335 -28.17 2.70 3.50
CA HIS A 335 -29.58 3.07 3.26
C HIS A 335 -30.55 2.02 3.81
N ALA A 336 -30.17 0.74 3.77
CA ALA A 336 -30.96 -0.34 4.37
C ALA A 336 -30.82 -0.42 5.91
N GLY A 337 -29.95 0.40 6.53
CA GLY A 337 -29.67 0.32 7.96
C GLY A 337 -28.98 -0.97 8.40
N ALA A 338 -28.41 -1.74 7.46
CA ALA A 338 -27.85 -3.05 7.73
C ALA A 338 -26.52 -2.93 8.53
N TYR A 339 -26.36 -3.74 9.58
CA TYR A 339 -25.13 -3.87 10.39
C TYR A 339 -24.67 -2.61 11.12
N LEU A 340 -25.34 -1.47 11.05
CA LEU A 340 -24.91 -0.20 11.68
C LEU A 340 -24.81 -0.33 13.20
N HIS A 341 -25.64 -1.18 13.82
CA HIS A 341 -25.59 -1.43 15.27
C HIS A 341 -24.25 -2.03 15.74
N TRP A 342 -23.51 -2.73 14.87
CA TRP A 342 -22.19 -3.25 15.23
C TRP A 342 -21.14 -2.14 15.33
N TYR A 343 -21.31 -1.08 14.55
CA TYR A 343 -20.43 0.08 14.55
C TYR A 343 -20.77 1.06 15.67
N SER A 344 -22.06 1.32 15.90
CA SER A 344 -22.52 2.24 16.95
C SER A 344 -22.15 1.79 18.36
N GLN A 345 -21.98 0.48 18.61
CA GLN A 345 -21.46 -0.06 19.86
C GLN A 345 -20.04 0.45 20.22
N TYR A 346 -19.29 0.91 19.22
CA TYR A 346 -17.93 1.44 19.35
C TYR A 346 -17.82 2.90 18.91
N ASN A 347 -18.91 3.67 19.09
CA ASN A 347 -18.99 5.10 18.80
C ASN A 347 -18.70 5.47 17.32
N VAL A 348 -18.98 4.58 16.38
CA VAL A 348 -18.98 4.89 14.94
C VAL A 348 -20.43 4.89 14.49
N GLY A 349 -21.00 6.10 14.34
CA GLY A 349 -22.41 6.32 14.01
C GLY A 349 -22.63 6.73 12.56
N LYS A 350 -23.82 7.25 12.27
CA LYS A 350 -24.19 7.67 10.92
C LYS A 350 -23.38 8.84 10.40
N ASP A 351 -22.93 9.73 11.29
CA ASP A 351 -22.18 10.93 10.92
C ASP A 351 -20.78 10.57 10.41
N GLU A 352 -20.11 9.58 11.05
CA GLU A 352 -18.82 9.06 10.60
C GLU A 352 -18.93 8.38 9.23
N PHE A 353 -20.03 7.65 8.99
CA PHE A 353 -20.28 7.07 7.66
C PHE A 353 -20.55 8.15 6.62
N ALA A 354 -21.34 9.17 6.93
CA ALA A 354 -21.63 10.28 6.01
C ALA A 354 -20.35 11.02 5.64
N SER A 355 -19.51 11.36 6.61
CA SER A 355 -18.18 11.95 6.38
C SER A 355 -17.28 11.08 5.50
N ALA A 356 -17.25 9.78 5.75
CA ALA A 356 -16.44 8.86 4.96
C ALA A 356 -16.93 8.75 3.50
N PHE A 357 -18.22 8.73 3.26
CA PHE A 357 -18.77 8.79 1.89
C PHE A 357 -18.45 10.11 1.19
N GLU A 358 -18.54 11.22 1.91
CA GLU A 358 -18.17 12.54 1.38
C GLU A 358 -16.68 12.58 0.98
N THR A 359 -15.80 12.05 1.83
CA THR A 359 -14.36 11.94 1.53
C THR A 359 -14.12 11.11 0.28
N VAL A 360 -14.76 9.95 0.13
CA VAL A 360 -14.59 9.11 -1.07
C VAL A 360 -15.08 9.83 -2.33
N ASN A 361 -16.23 10.52 -2.27
CA ASN A 361 -16.72 11.31 -3.39
C ASN A 361 -15.74 12.44 -3.75
N LYS A 362 -15.19 13.12 -2.75
CA LYS A 362 -14.18 14.16 -2.96
C LYS A 362 -12.91 13.62 -3.62
N ILE A 363 -12.46 12.42 -3.25
CA ILE A 363 -11.34 11.75 -3.93
C ILE A 363 -11.66 11.60 -5.43
N PHE A 364 -12.85 11.14 -5.80
CA PHE A 364 -13.26 10.98 -7.19
C PHE A 364 -13.29 12.31 -7.96
N GLU A 365 -13.80 13.37 -7.33
CA GLU A 365 -13.82 14.72 -7.91
C GLU A 365 -12.41 15.28 -8.11
N ASP A 366 -11.52 15.13 -7.12
CA ASP A 366 -10.13 15.59 -7.16
C ASP A 366 -9.35 14.88 -8.29
N TYR A 367 -9.58 13.57 -8.49
CA TYR A 367 -8.99 12.83 -9.61
C TYR A 367 -9.54 13.30 -10.95
N LYS A 368 -10.86 13.46 -11.09
CA LYS A 368 -11.48 13.99 -12.32
C LYS A 368 -10.99 15.39 -12.67
N TYR A 369 -10.79 16.24 -11.65
CA TYR A 369 -10.25 17.58 -11.86
C TYR A 369 -8.79 17.53 -12.29
N SER A 370 -7.96 16.77 -11.60
CA SER A 370 -6.52 16.67 -11.86
C SER A 370 -6.19 15.96 -13.19
N CYS A 371 -7.09 15.14 -13.70
CA CYS A 371 -6.91 14.40 -14.96
C CYS A 371 -7.49 15.11 -16.19
N ARG A 372 -8.09 16.28 -16.04
CA ARG A 372 -8.51 17.15 -17.16
C ARG A 372 -7.33 17.91 -17.71
#